data_e622e87648edbd1e8b1b0f86950e3fe1
#
_entry.id   e622e87648edbd1e8b1b0f86950e3fe1
#
_cell.length_a   1.000
_cell.length_b   1.000
_cell.length_c   1.000
_cell.angle_alpha   90.00
_cell.angle_beta   90.00
_cell.angle_gamma   90.00
#
_symmetry.space_group_name_H-M   'P 1'
#
loop_
_entity.id
_entity.type
_entity.pdbx_description
1 polymer ?
#
loop_
_entity_poly.entity_id
_entity_poly.type
_entity_poly.pdbx_seq_one_letter_code
_entity_poly.pdbx_strand_id
1 'polypeptide(L)'
;MPDEGRADVIPPTVPKGPNKPGVAMRILRAIGRGLYRFFRGAVRLERVVGYVLLFGFLALYIADPKPVQFMRLKGFDFYQQMKPREIPPPERKPVTIIDLDEKSLGEVGQWPWPRNILAQLVDNLMKMGAVVVAFDIVFAEPDRMNPAAIADALKGLDEDTKNKIRQFKSNDEIFAEAIKRSRVVLGQSTVENELEGVKLPPVKKSIAIRKYGPNVPDPLDLLPSFPALVRNVPIIEQAAGGRFGGHGIFSIIPEQDGIIRRIPSLFVQGKDMFPALSVEMLRLATGRPTILVKVDQAGIKSLGIARGLEIPTDQNGRMWPYFSKSDKAKYVSAVDVLNGTADPAMIKGKLTILGTSAIGLKDIRSIPTESNIPGVEVHVQIIETVLNKAYLTRPNFARGLELSVILFGGLAMIVLAPWVGALWAF
;
A
#
# COMPACT_ATOMS: atom_id res chain seq x y z
N MET A 1 -97.83 4.03 -80.91
CA MET A 1 -96.53 4.61 -81.36
C MET A 1 -95.58 4.46 -80.23
N PRO A 2 -94.51 3.72 -80.41
CA PRO A 2 -93.64 3.31 -79.34
C PRO A 2 -92.47 4.31 -79.15
N ASP A 3 -92.08 4.43 -77.91
CA ASP A 3 -90.93 5.23 -77.45
C ASP A 3 -89.68 4.37 -77.35
N GLU A 4 -88.59 4.83 -77.90
CA GLU A 4 -87.36 4.09 -78.05
C GLU A 4 -86.49 4.23 -76.79
N GLY A 5 -85.92 3.09 -76.32
CA GLY A 5 -85.08 3.00 -75.18
C GLY A 5 -83.73 3.65 -75.32
N ARG A 6 -83.35 4.33 -74.29
CA ARG A 6 -81.99 4.92 -74.08
C ARG A 6 -81.10 3.91 -73.34
N ALA A 7 -80.11 3.37 -74.06
CA ALA A 7 -79.14 2.48 -73.49
C ALA A 7 -78.13 3.29 -72.66
N ASP A 8 -78.02 3.03 -71.38
CA ASP A 8 -76.96 3.59 -70.48
C ASP A 8 -75.62 2.94 -70.81
N VAL A 9 -74.68 3.76 -71.28
CA VAL A 9 -73.30 3.39 -71.52
C VAL A 9 -72.52 3.44 -70.18
N ILE A 10 -72.11 2.31 -69.63
CA ILE A 10 -71.27 2.19 -68.48
C ILE A 10 -69.81 2.52 -68.91
N PRO A 11 -69.13 3.54 -68.32
CA PRO A 11 -67.77 3.82 -68.67
C PRO A 11 -66.82 2.71 -68.17
N PRO A 12 -65.68 2.39 -68.87
CA PRO A 12 -64.80 1.34 -68.52
C PRO A 12 -64.05 1.70 -67.23
N THR A 13 -64.08 0.78 -66.24
CA THR A 13 -63.25 0.88 -64.99
C THR A 13 -61.79 0.68 -65.32
N VAL A 14 -60.99 1.75 -65.13
CA VAL A 14 -59.53 1.69 -65.22
C VAL A 14 -59.00 0.89 -64.03
N PRO A 15 -58.18 -0.16 -64.24
CA PRO A 15 -57.61 -0.93 -63.15
C PRO A 15 -56.60 -0.04 -62.36
N LYS A 16 -56.83 0.20 -61.05
CA LYS A 16 -55.91 0.82 -60.21
C LYS A 16 -54.64 -0.02 -60.16
N GLY A 17 -53.55 0.47 -60.72
CA GLY A 17 -52.23 -0.12 -60.65
C GLY A 17 -51.81 -0.31 -59.18
N PRO A 18 -50.93 -1.28 -58.87
CA PRO A 18 -50.53 -1.58 -57.50
C PRO A 18 -49.94 -0.34 -56.80
N ASN A 19 -50.54 0.04 -55.66
CA ASN A 19 -50.10 1.15 -54.82
C ASN A 19 -48.60 0.94 -54.44
N LYS A 20 -47.71 1.78 -54.97
CA LYS A 20 -46.34 1.73 -54.63
C LYS A 20 -46.20 2.09 -53.11
N PRO A 21 -45.58 1.24 -52.29
CA PRO A 21 -45.46 1.52 -50.85
C PRO A 21 -44.76 2.85 -50.62
N GLY A 22 -45.35 3.66 -49.72
CA GLY A 22 -44.82 4.98 -49.38
C GLY A 22 -43.35 4.92 -48.89
N VAL A 23 -42.64 6.01 -49.02
CA VAL A 23 -41.19 6.14 -48.67
C VAL A 23 -40.91 5.57 -47.28
N ALA A 24 -41.75 5.84 -46.28
CA ALA A 24 -41.64 5.34 -44.92
C ALA A 24 -41.65 3.78 -44.87
N MET A 25 -42.52 3.14 -45.65
CA MET A 25 -42.62 1.70 -45.71
C MET A 25 -41.40 1.05 -46.43
N ARG A 26 -40.78 1.76 -47.37
CA ARG A 26 -39.55 1.32 -48.03
C ARG A 26 -38.35 1.40 -47.06
N ILE A 27 -38.27 2.47 -46.26
CA ILE A 27 -37.24 2.65 -45.20
C ILE A 27 -37.39 1.57 -44.13
N LEU A 28 -38.60 1.33 -43.62
CA LEU A 28 -38.87 0.28 -42.63
C LEU A 28 -38.50 -1.12 -43.15
N ARG A 29 -38.84 -1.44 -44.43
CA ARG A 29 -38.45 -2.71 -45.04
C ARG A 29 -36.94 -2.82 -45.31
N ALA A 30 -36.26 -1.71 -45.58
CA ALA A 30 -34.82 -1.69 -45.74
C ALA A 30 -34.10 -1.92 -44.37
N ILE A 31 -34.58 -1.26 -43.32
CA ILE A 31 -34.11 -1.47 -41.93
C ILE A 31 -34.39 -2.92 -41.50
N GLY A 32 -35.61 -3.45 -41.70
CA GLY A 32 -35.94 -4.80 -41.32
C GLY A 32 -35.10 -5.86 -42.08
N ARG A 33 -34.83 -5.64 -43.38
CA ARG A 33 -33.93 -6.51 -44.15
C ARG A 33 -32.47 -6.40 -43.69
N GLY A 34 -32.04 -5.20 -43.33
CA GLY A 34 -30.70 -4.96 -42.74
C GLY A 34 -30.54 -5.70 -41.41
N LEU A 35 -31.51 -5.56 -40.51
CA LEU A 35 -31.57 -6.27 -39.24
C LEU A 35 -31.59 -7.78 -39.42
N TYR A 36 -32.47 -8.30 -40.30
CA TYR A 36 -32.56 -9.74 -40.59
C TYR A 36 -31.25 -10.30 -41.15
N ARG A 37 -30.58 -9.58 -42.06
CA ARG A 37 -29.26 -9.97 -42.58
C ARG A 37 -28.19 -9.93 -41.50
N PHE A 38 -28.24 -8.93 -40.63
CA PHE A 38 -27.36 -8.81 -39.48
C PHE A 38 -27.52 -9.98 -38.50
N PHE A 39 -28.78 -10.29 -38.09
CA PHE A 39 -29.07 -11.42 -37.20
C PHE A 39 -28.71 -12.77 -37.83
N ARG A 40 -29.04 -12.97 -39.10
CA ARG A 40 -28.70 -14.22 -39.82
C ARG A 40 -27.17 -14.36 -39.99
N GLY A 41 -26.43 -13.23 -40.11
CA GLY A 41 -24.99 -13.23 -40.11
C GLY A 41 -24.38 -13.46 -38.72
N ALA A 42 -25.05 -13.01 -37.67
CA ALA A 42 -24.61 -13.19 -36.28
C ALA A 42 -24.60 -14.66 -35.82
N VAL A 43 -25.45 -15.50 -36.41
CA VAL A 43 -25.59 -16.93 -36.05
C VAL A 43 -24.66 -17.85 -36.90
N ARG A 44 -23.76 -17.30 -37.73
CA ARG A 44 -22.73 -18.14 -38.38
C ARG A 44 -21.80 -18.74 -37.35
N LEU A 45 -21.43 -20.01 -37.51
CA LEU A 45 -20.59 -20.78 -36.57
C LEU A 45 -19.31 -20.03 -36.20
N GLU A 46 -18.68 -19.36 -37.16
CA GLU A 46 -17.46 -18.53 -36.97
C GLU A 46 -17.66 -17.39 -35.94
N ARG A 47 -18.86 -16.75 -35.94
CA ARG A 47 -19.18 -15.67 -34.98
C ARG A 47 -19.64 -16.22 -33.63
N VAL A 48 -20.27 -17.39 -33.62
CA VAL A 48 -20.63 -18.06 -32.35
C VAL A 48 -19.39 -18.34 -31.52
N VAL A 49 -18.33 -18.84 -32.13
CA VAL A 49 -17.04 -19.02 -31.45
C VAL A 49 -16.51 -17.69 -30.90
N GLY A 50 -16.58 -16.61 -31.70
CA GLY A 50 -16.17 -15.27 -31.23
C GLY A 50 -16.96 -14.78 -30.01
N TYR A 51 -18.29 -14.97 -30.00
CA TYR A 51 -19.12 -14.63 -28.84
C TYR A 51 -18.78 -15.48 -27.62
N VAL A 52 -18.60 -16.79 -27.80
CA VAL A 52 -18.19 -17.67 -26.68
C VAL A 52 -16.88 -17.24 -26.09
N LEU A 53 -15.87 -16.89 -26.89
CA LEU A 53 -14.60 -16.35 -26.43
C LEU A 53 -14.78 -15.01 -25.72
N LEU A 54 -15.55 -14.07 -26.29
CA LEU A 54 -15.81 -12.77 -25.68
C LEU A 54 -16.46 -12.91 -24.30
N PHE A 55 -17.52 -13.72 -24.19
CA PHE A 55 -18.16 -13.98 -22.89
C PHE A 55 -17.23 -14.72 -21.93
N GLY A 56 -16.41 -15.65 -22.43
CA GLY A 56 -15.36 -16.32 -21.66
C GLY A 56 -14.35 -15.33 -21.08
N PHE A 57 -13.84 -14.40 -21.89
CA PHE A 57 -12.92 -13.35 -21.42
C PHE A 57 -13.58 -12.38 -20.43
N LEU A 58 -14.83 -11.98 -20.67
CA LEU A 58 -15.59 -11.15 -19.72
C LEU A 58 -15.79 -11.88 -18.38
N ALA A 59 -16.20 -13.14 -18.43
CA ALA A 59 -16.35 -13.95 -17.23
C ALA A 59 -15.02 -14.13 -16.48
N LEU A 60 -13.93 -14.40 -17.20
CA LEU A 60 -12.58 -14.50 -16.65
C LEU A 60 -12.13 -13.18 -15.99
N TYR A 61 -12.42 -12.04 -16.64
CA TYR A 61 -12.10 -10.73 -16.10
C TYR A 61 -12.90 -10.41 -14.82
N ILE A 62 -14.20 -10.75 -14.80
CA ILE A 62 -15.09 -10.50 -13.65
C ILE A 62 -14.74 -11.41 -12.48
N ALA A 63 -14.52 -12.70 -12.75
CA ALA A 63 -14.18 -13.70 -11.75
C ALA A 63 -12.80 -13.48 -11.13
N ASP A 64 -11.89 -12.81 -11.86
CA ASP A 64 -10.53 -12.46 -11.44
C ASP A 64 -9.79 -13.60 -10.71
N PRO A 65 -9.64 -14.80 -11.33
CA PRO A 65 -9.05 -15.94 -10.68
C PRO A 65 -7.54 -15.71 -10.40
N LYS A 66 -7.00 -16.43 -9.41
CA LYS A 66 -5.60 -16.30 -8.96
C LYS A 66 -4.56 -16.25 -10.09
N PRO A 67 -4.61 -17.09 -11.14
CA PRO A 67 -3.65 -17.00 -12.26
C PRO A 67 -3.69 -15.65 -12.99
N VAL A 68 -4.87 -15.09 -13.19
CA VAL A 68 -5.03 -13.77 -13.86
C VAL A 68 -4.47 -12.66 -12.96
N GLN A 69 -4.76 -12.71 -11.66
CA GLN A 69 -4.16 -11.78 -10.68
C GLN A 69 -2.64 -11.86 -10.70
N PHE A 70 -2.08 -13.09 -10.71
CA PHE A 70 -0.63 -13.29 -10.78
C PHE A 70 -0.02 -12.69 -12.03
N MET A 71 -0.61 -12.95 -13.22
CA MET A 71 -0.14 -12.36 -14.49
C MET A 71 -0.16 -10.82 -14.45
N ARG A 72 -1.22 -10.24 -13.88
CA ARG A 72 -1.35 -8.79 -13.71
C ARG A 72 -0.26 -8.22 -12.78
N LEU A 73 0.05 -8.91 -11.69
CA LEU A 73 1.13 -8.52 -10.78
C LEU A 73 2.50 -8.61 -11.47
N LYS A 74 2.75 -9.66 -12.27
CA LYS A 74 3.99 -9.76 -13.07
C LYS A 74 4.10 -8.65 -14.13
N GLY A 75 2.99 -8.28 -14.76
CA GLY A 75 2.95 -7.10 -15.64
C GLY A 75 3.29 -5.81 -14.90
N PHE A 76 2.76 -5.62 -13.69
CA PHE A 76 3.11 -4.50 -12.84
C PHE A 76 4.61 -4.46 -12.48
N ASP A 77 5.19 -5.60 -12.11
CA ASP A 77 6.63 -5.71 -11.83
C ASP A 77 7.47 -5.31 -13.04
N PHE A 78 7.10 -5.84 -14.23
CA PHE A 78 7.78 -5.53 -15.48
C PHE A 78 7.79 -4.02 -15.76
N TYR A 79 6.66 -3.32 -15.61
CA TYR A 79 6.61 -1.88 -15.79
C TYR A 79 7.44 -1.12 -14.75
N GLN A 80 7.46 -1.52 -13.50
CA GLN A 80 8.33 -0.91 -12.49
C GLN A 80 9.81 -1.15 -12.75
N GLN A 81 10.19 -2.33 -13.29
CA GLN A 81 11.57 -2.62 -13.70
C GLN A 81 12.00 -1.80 -14.91
N MET A 82 11.11 -1.62 -15.90
CA MET A 82 11.39 -0.79 -17.08
C MET A 82 11.57 0.69 -16.73
N LYS A 83 10.76 1.18 -15.80
CA LYS A 83 10.79 2.58 -15.37
C LYS A 83 10.70 2.66 -13.85
N PRO A 84 11.79 2.39 -13.13
CA PRO A 84 11.82 2.60 -11.68
C PRO A 84 11.72 4.09 -11.35
N ARG A 85 11.27 4.41 -10.13
CA ARG A 85 11.28 5.80 -9.65
C ARG A 85 12.72 6.33 -9.62
N GLU A 86 12.89 7.56 -10.07
CA GLU A 86 14.18 8.23 -10.01
C GLU A 86 14.63 8.45 -8.56
N ILE A 87 15.93 8.23 -8.34
CA ILE A 87 16.56 8.48 -7.05
C ILE A 87 16.92 9.96 -6.97
N PRO A 88 16.39 10.72 -6.00
CA PRO A 88 16.73 12.12 -5.87
C PRO A 88 18.20 12.30 -5.45
N PRO A 89 18.82 13.44 -5.79
CA PRO A 89 20.17 13.74 -5.33
C PRO A 89 20.24 13.82 -3.78
N PRO A 90 21.39 13.62 -3.16
CA PRO A 90 21.55 13.48 -1.71
C PRO A 90 20.88 14.59 -0.88
N GLU A 91 20.93 15.83 -1.36
CA GLU A 91 20.37 17.01 -0.68
C GLU A 91 18.83 16.98 -0.63
N ARG A 92 18.20 16.29 -1.57
CA ARG A 92 16.74 16.17 -1.68
C ARG A 92 16.18 14.88 -1.11
N LYS A 93 17.05 13.99 -0.60
CA LYS A 93 16.58 12.74 0.05
C LYS A 93 15.94 13.08 1.39
N PRO A 94 14.65 12.76 1.58
CA PRO A 94 13.96 13.15 2.80
C PRO A 94 14.20 12.21 3.98
N VAL A 95 14.80 11.04 3.74
CA VAL A 95 14.98 9.99 4.75
C VAL A 95 16.42 9.50 4.72
N THR A 96 16.96 9.23 5.92
CA THR A 96 18.26 8.58 6.11
C THR A 96 18.07 7.32 6.94
N ILE A 97 18.71 6.24 6.53
CA ILE A 97 18.76 4.98 7.28
C ILE A 97 19.98 5.05 8.20
N ILE A 98 19.73 4.92 9.50
CA ILE A 98 20.79 4.73 10.50
C ILE A 98 21.01 3.23 10.60
N ASP A 99 22.13 2.79 10.09
CA ASP A 99 22.39 1.40 9.78
C ASP A 99 23.15 0.68 10.89
N LEU A 100 22.56 -0.37 11.42
CA LEU A 100 23.25 -1.37 12.22
C LEU A 100 24.02 -2.29 11.27
N ASP A 101 25.09 -1.76 10.70
CA ASP A 101 25.97 -2.42 9.75
C ASP A 101 27.09 -3.22 10.43
N GLU A 102 27.90 -3.91 9.66
CA GLU A 102 29.06 -4.69 10.15
C GLU A 102 30.06 -3.83 10.90
N LYS A 103 30.26 -2.57 10.47
CA LYS A 103 31.14 -1.61 11.14
C LYS A 103 30.62 -1.31 12.54
N SER A 104 29.35 -1.02 12.68
CA SER A 104 28.69 -0.74 13.95
C SER A 104 28.76 -1.93 14.91
N LEU A 105 28.54 -3.15 14.40
CA LEU A 105 28.66 -4.37 15.20
C LEU A 105 30.10 -4.66 15.61
N GLY A 106 31.09 -4.34 14.76
CA GLY A 106 32.50 -4.54 15.04
C GLY A 106 33.05 -3.60 16.15
N GLU A 107 32.59 -2.34 16.16
CA GLU A 107 33.07 -1.34 17.11
C GLU A 107 32.28 -1.29 18.42
N VAL A 108 30.94 -1.41 18.36
CA VAL A 108 30.06 -1.29 19.55
C VAL A 108 29.81 -2.66 20.19
N GLY A 109 29.91 -3.72 19.42
CA GLY A 109 29.65 -5.09 19.87
C GLY A 109 28.33 -5.66 19.33
N GLN A 110 28.06 -6.90 19.76
CA GLN A 110 26.93 -7.69 19.27
C GLN A 110 25.58 -7.07 19.61
N TRP A 111 24.68 -7.02 18.64
CA TRP A 111 23.27 -6.67 18.85
C TRP A 111 22.51 -7.77 19.64
N PRO A 112 21.54 -7.43 20.52
CA PRO A 112 21.02 -6.09 20.80
C PRO A 112 21.90 -5.29 21.76
N TRP A 113 22.12 -4.01 21.43
CA TRP A 113 22.90 -3.10 22.26
C TRP A 113 22.15 -2.69 23.53
N PRO A 114 22.90 -2.38 24.62
CA PRO A 114 22.33 -1.77 25.82
C PRO A 114 21.54 -0.51 25.52
N ARG A 115 20.42 -0.33 26.19
CA ARG A 115 19.46 0.77 25.92
C ARG A 115 20.04 2.16 26.16
N ASN A 116 21.05 2.31 27.05
CA ASN A 116 21.75 3.55 27.22
C ASN A 116 22.53 3.99 25.96
N ILE A 117 23.07 3.05 25.18
CA ILE A 117 23.70 3.34 23.87
C ILE A 117 22.66 3.84 22.88
N LEU A 118 21.48 3.23 22.86
CA LEU A 118 20.36 3.69 22.02
C LEU A 118 19.84 5.06 22.45
N ALA A 119 19.85 5.35 23.74
CA ALA A 119 19.55 6.69 24.26
C ALA A 119 20.55 7.74 23.75
N GLN A 120 21.85 7.43 23.79
CA GLN A 120 22.89 8.29 23.23
C GLN A 120 22.73 8.50 21.72
N LEU A 121 22.38 7.43 20.97
CA LEU A 121 22.13 7.49 19.54
C LEU A 121 20.97 8.46 19.22
N VAL A 122 19.85 8.35 19.95
CA VAL A 122 18.70 9.26 19.82
C VAL A 122 19.11 10.70 20.11
N ASP A 123 19.81 10.94 21.21
CA ASP A 123 20.26 12.28 21.58
C ASP A 123 21.21 12.89 20.54
N ASN A 124 22.13 12.12 19.99
CA ASN A 124 23.03 12.57 18.94
C ASN A 124 22.27 12.90 17.64
N LEU A 125 21.35 12.04 17.20
CA LEU A 125 20.50 12.30 16.03
C LEU A 125 19.68 13.57 16.19
N MET A 126 19.08 13.78 17.37
CA MET A 126 18.31 15.00 17.65
C MET A 126 19.22 16.25 17.69
N LYS A 127 20.43 16.18 18.27
CA LYS A 127 21.42 17.26 18.22
C LYS A 127 21.87 17.58 16.80
N MET A 128 22.00 16.58 15.93
CA MET A 128 22.34 16.74 14.51
C MET A 128 21.15 17.28 13.69
N GLY A 129 19.97 17.43 14.28
CA GLY A 129 18.79 18.04 13.64
C GLY A 129 17.89 17.06 12.91
N ALA A 130 17.85 15.80 13.29
CA ALA A 130 16.84 14.84 12.80
C ALA A 130 15.43 15.35 13.11
N VAL A 131 14.49 15.20 12.16
CA VAL A 131 13.09 15.61 12.34
C VAL A 131 12.32 14.60 13.17
N VAL A 132 12.55 13.30 12.91
CA VAL A 132 11.96 12.16 13.61
C VAL A 132 13.00 11.05 13.62
N VAL A 133 13.11 10.32 14.71
CA VAL A 133 13.88 9.08 14.83
C VAL A 133 12.89 7.91 14.94
N ALA A 134 12.93 6.95 14.03
CA ALA A 134 12.11 5.76 14.10
C ALA A 134 12.96 4.51 14.29
N PHE A 135 12.37 3.51 14.92
CA PHE A 135 12.98 2.21 15.14
C PHE A 135 12.21 1.13 14.36
N ASP A 136 12.85 0.53 13.37
CA ASP A 136 12.38 -0.70 12.71
C ASP A 136 12.73 -1.93 13.58
N ILE A 137 12.44 -1.81 14.86
CA ILE A 137 12.82 -2.74 15.91
C ILE A 137 11.78 -2.65 17.03
N VAL A 138 11.49 -3.79 17.66
CA VAL A 138 10.67 -3.85 18.86
C VAL A 138 11.53 -4.19 20.09
N PHE A 139 11.29 -3.52 21.19
CA PHE A 139 11.97 -3.72 22.47
C PHE A 139 11.05 -4.50 23.41
N ALA A 140 10.79 -5.76 23.08
CA ALA A 140 9.80 -6.59 23.77
C ALA A 140 10.24 -7.07 25.16
N GLU A 141 11.54 -7.06 25.42
CA GLU A 141 12.13 -7.56 26.65
C GLU A 141 12.93 -6.46 27.36
N PRO A 142 13.03 -6.49 28.70
CA PRO A 142 13.91 -5.61 29.44
C PRO A 142 15.37 -5.75 28.99
N ASP A 143 16.14 -4.68 29.13
CA ASP A 143 17.56 -4.72 28.80
C ASP A 143 18.31 -5.72 29.69
N ARG A 144 18.94 -6.69 29.06
CA ARG A 144 19.77 -7.70 29.76
C ARG A 144 20.93 -7.09 30.51
N MET A 145 21.38 -5.88 30.12
CA MET A 145 22.47 -5.10 30.76
C MET A 145 21.94 -4.08 31.78
N ASN A 146 20.67 -4.21 32.21
CA ASN A 146 20.16 -3.42 33.33
C ASN A 146 20.97 -3.73 34.62
N PRO A 147 21.32 -2.71 35.41
CA PRO A 147 22.09 -2.91 36.63
C PRO A 147 21.54 -3.99 37.56
N ALA A 148 20.21 -4.04 37.74
CA ALA A 148 19.57 -5.07 38.54
C ALA A 148 19.79 -6.49 37.97
N ALA A 149 19.64 -6.64 36.66
CA ALA A 149 19.84 -7.94 35.99
C ALA A 149 21.30 -8.40 36.09
N ILE A 150 22.26 -7.47 35.95
CA ILE A 150 23.71 -7.73 36.16
C ILE A 150 24.00 -8.16 37.60
N ALA A 151 23.47 -7.41 38.58
CA ALA A 151 23.68 -7.75 40.00
C ALA A 151 23.17 -9.18 40.32
N ASP A 152 22.03 -9.57 39.74
CA ASP A 152 21.45 -10.90 39.95
C ASP A 152 22.22 -12.01 39.21
N ALA A 153 22.79 -11.71 38.06
CA ALA A 153 23.54 -12.66 37.24
C ALA A 153 24.95 -12.94 37.78
N LEU A 154 25.57 -11.98 38.47
CA LEU A 154 26.92 -12.11 38.99
C LEU A 154 26.93 -12.99 40.26
N LYS A 155 27.49 -14.18 40.14
CA LYS A 155 27.72 -15.09 41.27
C LYS A 155 28.96 -14.69 42.05
N GLY A 156 28.88 -14.76 43.38
CA GLY A 156 30.04 -14.48 44.28
C GLY A 156 30.15 -13.05 44.75
N LEU A 157 29.28 -12.12 44.37
CA LEU A 157 29.16 -10.80 44.96
C LEU A 157 28.38 -10.86 46.28
N ASP A 158 28.85 -10.11 47.28
CA ASP A 158 28.09 -9.90 48.53
C ASP A 158 26.84 -9.04 48.26
N GLU A 159 25.84 -9.15 49.14
CA GLU A 159 24.56 -8.45 48.96
C GLU A 159 24.66 -6.93 49.07
N ASP A 160 25.66 -6.39 49.81
CA ASP A 160 25.87 -4.94 49.88
C ASP A 160 26.31 -4.40 48.51
N THR A 161 27.23 -5.07 47.84
CA THR A 161 27.70 -4.73 46.50
C THR A 161 26.59 -4.87 45.47
N LYS A 162 25.77 -5.96 45.51
CA LYS A 162 24.63 -6.11 44.65
C LYS A 162 23.61 -4.98 44.85
N ASN A 163 23.33 -4.61 46.08
CA ASN A 163 22.39 -3.52 46.37
C ASN A 163 22.93 -2.16 45.88
N LYS A 164 24.21 -1.90 45.94
CA LYS A 164 24.83 -0.70 45.33
C LYS A 164 24.65 -0.69 43.81
N ILE A 165 24.83 -1.85 43.13
CA ILE A 165 24.63 -1.95 41.69
C ILE A 165 23.15 -1.73 41.34
N ARG A 166 22.21 -2.29 42.10
CA ARG A 166 20.76 -2.11 41.88
C ARG A 166 20.27 -0.66 42.04
N GLN A 167 21.03 0.19 42.72
CA GLN A 167 20.72 1.62 42.87
C GLN A 167 21.01 2.44 41.58
N PHE A 168 21.80 1.91 40.65
CA PHE A 168 21.99 2.59 39.38
C PHE A 168 20.72 2.57 38.54
N LYS A 169 20.52 3.67 37.80
CA LYS A 169 19.36 3.81 36.93
C LYS A 169 19.37 2.74 35.84
N SER A 170 18.20 2.17 35.61
CA SER A 170 18.00 1.17 34.57
C SER A 170 18.27 1.75 33.17
N ASN A 171 18.88 0.96 32.28
CA ASN A 171 19.10 1.37 30.89
C ASN A 171 17.77 1.63 30.17
N ASP A 172 16.70 0.86 30.49
CA ASP A 172 15.36 1.08 29.95
C ASP A 172 14.80 2.45 30.40
N GLU A 173 15.04 2.88 31.64
CA GLU A 173 14.69 4.22 32.14
C GLU A 173 15.46 5.33 31.41
N ILE A 174 16.76 5.15 31.22
CA ILE A 174 17.62 6.11 30.50
C ILE A 174 17.08 6.28 29.06
N PHE A 175 16.76 5.18 28.39
CA PHE A 175 16.22 5.22 27.05
C PHE A 175 14.81 5.83 26.99
N ALA A 176 13.95 5.48 27.94
CA ALA A 176 12.61 6.07 28.05
C ALA A 176 12.67 7.61 28.23
N GLU A 177 13.65 8.12 28.97
CA GLU A 177 13.86 9.57 29.11
C GLU A 177 14.32 10.21 27.80
N ALA A 178 15.23 9.57 27.06
CA ALA A 178 15.64 10.05 25.75
C ALA A 178 14.45 10.12 24.78
N ILE A 179 13.57 9.11 24.79
CA ILE A 179 12.34 9.07 23.99
C ILE A 179 11.40 10.21 24.37
N LYS A 180 11.15 10.42 25.66
CA LYS A 180 10.20 11.46 26.15
C LYS A 180 10.56 12.87 25.69
N ARG A 181 11.86 13.20 25.59
CA ARG A 181 12.35 14.53 25.16
C ARG A 181 12.54 14.66 23.65
N SER A 182 12.35 13.57 22.90
CA SER A 182 12.66 13.47 21.46
C SER A 182 11.43 13.12 20.63
N ARG A 183 11.52 13.35 19.31
CA ARG A 183 10.49 12.87 18.38
C ARG A 183 10.81 11.46 17.93
N VAL A 184 10.27 10.47 18.65
CA VAL A 184 10.58 9.06 18.42
C VAL A 184 9.33 8.28 18.03
N VAL A 185 9.44 7.44 17.02
CA VAL A 185 8.45 6.41 16.67
C VAL A 185 9.03 5.04 16.98
N LEU A 186 8.38 4.32 17.86
CA LEU A 186 8.75 2.94 18.21
C LEU A 186 8.06 1.94 17.29
N GLY A 187 8.82 0.95 16.84
CA GLY A 187 8.32 -0.17 16.08
C GLY A 187 7.50 -1.14 16.92
N GLN A 188 6.50 -1.73 16.29
CA GLN A 188 5.71 -2.85 16.80
C GLN A 188 5.56 -3.88 15.69
N SER A 189 5.42 -5.17 16.04
CA SER A 189 5.26 -6.26 15.08
C SER A 189 3.93 -6.97 15.25
N THR A 190 3.32 -7.39 14.14
CA THR A 190 2.15 -8.27 14.16
C THR A 190 2.57 -9.71 14.37
N VAL A 191 1.73 -10.49 15.06
CA VAL A 191 1.87 -11.94 15.20
C VAL A 191 0.55 -12.65 14.90
N GLU A 192 0.66 -13.86 14.37
CA GLU A 192 -0.50 -14.67 13.98
C GLU A 192 -1.12 -15.45 15.14
N ASN A 193 -0.39 -15.55 16.26
CA ASN A 193 -0.86 -16.25 17.45
C ASN A 193 -1.21 -15.27 18.57
N GLU A 194 -2.16 -15.63 19.43
CA GLU A 194 -2.44 -14.88 20.64
C GLU A 194 -1.23 -14.91 21.59
N LEU A 195 -0.95 -13.77 22.22
CA LEU A 195 0.09 -13.64 23.25
C LEU A 195 -0.56 -13.68 24.61
N GLU A 196 -0.26 -14.73 25.40
CA GLU A 196 -0.80 -14.85 26.76
C GLU A 196 -0.06 -13.97 27.76
N GLY A 197 -0.81 -13.38 28.68
CA GLY A 197 -0.28 -12.87 29.97
C GLY A 197 0.29 -11.46 29.98
N VAL A 198 0.39 -10.72 28.88
CA VAL A 198 1.00 -9.38 28.85
C VAL A 198 -0.08 -8.28 28.88
N LYS A 199 -0.27 -7.62 30.04
CA LYS A 199 -1.08 -6.39 30.13
C LYS A 199 -0.23 -5.19 29.67
N LEU A 200 -0.48 -4.76 28.43
CA LEU A 200 0.16 -3.57 27.89
C LEU A 200 -0.67 -2.31 28.16
N PRO A 201 -0.03 -1.13 28.28
CA PRO A 201 -0.76 0.11 28.45
C PRO A 201 -1.68 0.39 27.27
N PRO A 202 -2.79 1.11 27.47
CA PRO A 202 -3.72 1.43 26.40
C PRO A 202 -3.03 2.25 25.32
N VAL A 203 -3.39 1.98 24.06
CA VAL A 203 -2.84 2.67 22.90
C VAL A 203 -3.47 4.05 22.76
N LYS A 204 -2.64 5.05 22.51
CA LYS A 204 -3.12 6.40 22.18
C LYS A 204 -3.85 6.35 20.83
N LYS A 205 -5.13 6.74 20.83
CA LYS A 205 -5.91 6.83 19.59
C LYS A 205 -5.45 8.02 18.75
N SER A 206 -4.69 7.75 17.70
CA SER A 206 -4.22 8.74 16.73
C SER A 206 -4.93 8.66 15.37
N ILE A 207 -6.03 7.92 15.29
CA ILE A 207 -6.76 7.66 14.05
C ILE A 207 -8.22 8.10 14.20
N ALA A 208 -8.70 8.88 13.24
CA ALA A 208 -10.09 9.28 13.11
C ALA A 208 -10.64 8.82 11.76
N ILE A 209 -11.94 8.48 11.73
CA ILE A 209 -12.61 7.98 10.53
C ILE A 209 -13.56 9.07 10.02
N ARG A 210 -13.55 9.31 8.70
CA ARG A 210 -14.51 10.16 8.01
C ARG A 210 -15.19 9.38 6.89
N LYS A 211 -16.47 9.12 7.05
CA LYS A 211 -17.31 8.41 6.10
C LYS A 211 -17.96 9.38 5.11
N TYR A 212 -18.01 9.01 3.82
CA TYR A 212 -18.61 9.79 2.73
C TYR A 212 -19.70 8.98 2.05
N GLY A 213 -20.95 9.42 2.15
CA GLY A 213 -22.13 8.77 1.55
C GLY A 213 -22.83 7.75 2.45
N PRO A 214 -23.94 7.16 1.98
CA PRO A 214 -24.68 6.12 2.69
C PRO A 214 -23.99 4.75 2.50
N ASN A 215 -24.30 3.78 3.36
CA ASN A 215 -23.84 2.38 3.26
C ASN A 215 -22.31 2.22 3.12
N VAL A 216 -21.56 3.02 3.87
CA VAL A 216 -20.10 2.97 3.90
C VAL A 216 -19.65 1.80 4.79
N PRO A 217 -18.81 0.89 4.29
CA PRO A 217 -18.31 -0.24 5.06
C PRO A 217 -17.51 0.22 6.29
N ASP A 218 -17.39 -0.65 7.29
CA ASP A 218 -16.50 -0.37 8.42
C ASP A 218 -15.05 -0.60 7.97
N PRO A 219 -14.15 0.39 8.14
CA PRO A 219 -12.74 0.20 7.80
C PRO A 219 -12.07 -0.93 8.59
N LEU A 220 -12.59 -1.32 9.75
CA LEU A 220 -12.06 -2.46 10.52
C LEU A 220 -12.18 -3.79 9.75
N ASP A 221 -13.22 -3.93 8.91
CA ASP A 221 -13.45 -5.15 8.12
C ASP A 221 -12.59 -5.19 6.85
N LEU A 222 -11.99 -4.07 6.47
CA LEU A 222 -11.22 -3.92 5.23
C LEU A 222 -9.70 -4.00 5.45
N LEU A 223 -9.24 -3.70 6.65
CA LEU A 223 -7.84 -3.65 7.01
C LEU A 223 -7.33 -5.04 7.45
N PRO A 224 -6.02 -5.31 7.29
CA PRO A 224 -5.43 -6.54 7.82
C PRO A 224 -5.54 -6.57 9.35
N SER A 225 -6.14 -7.64 9.86
CA SER A 225 -6.37 -7.87 11.28
C SER A 225 -5.46 -8.98 11.80
N PHE A 226 -4.93 -8.79 13.00
CA PHE A 226 -4.05 -9.73 13.68
C PHE A 226 -4.53 -9.98 15.11
N PRO A 227 -4.37 -11.20 15.64
CA PRO A 227 -4.79 -11.53 16.99
C PRO A 227 -3.98 -10.79 18.05
N ALA A 228 -2.67 -10.56 17.81
CA ALA A 228 -1.83 -9.87 18.76
C ALA A 228 -0.73 -9.03 18.09
N LEU A 229 -0.15 -8.11 18.89
CA LEU A 229 1.01 -7.28 18.54
C LEU A 229 2.11 -7.52 19.57
N VAL A 230 3.34 -7.72 19.09
CA VAL A 230 4.51 -7.59 19.95
C VAL A 230 4.80 -6.10 20.13
N ARG A 231 4.73 -5.66 21.37
CA ARG A 231 4.93 -4.25 21.76
C ARG A 231 6.17 -4.12 22.64
N ASN A 232 6.60 -2.90 22.83
CA ASN A 232 7.77 -2.62 23.65
C ASN A 232 7.46 -2.80 25.15
N VAL A 233 8.48 -3.00 25.97
CA VAL A 233 8.33 -3.04 27.42
C VAL A 233 7.58 -1.80 27.95
N PRO A 234 6.76 -1.90 29.00
CA PRO A 234 5.83 -0.85 29.39
C PRO A 234 6.45 0.54 29.60
N ILE A 235 7.64 0.63 30.15
CA ILE A 235 8.29 1.90 30.41
C ILE A 235 8.70 2.63 29.11
N ILE A 236 9.18 1.90 28.13
CA ILE A 236 9.57 2.40 26.79
C ILE A 236 8.31 2.76 26.00
N GLU A 237 7.31 1.87 26.02
CA GLU A 237 6.01 2.07 25.35
C GLU A 237 5.31 3.35 25.84
N GLN A 238 5.26 3.57 27.16
CA GLN A 238 4.66 4.76 27.74
C GLN A 238 5.44 6.04 27.40
N ALA A 239 6.76 5.95 27.29
CA ALA A 239 7.60 7.09 26.93
C ALA A 239 7.26 7.66 25.56
N ALA A 240 6.96 6.79 24.58
CA ALA A 240 6.54 7.19 23.24
C ALA A 240 5.02 7.54 23.14
N GLY A 241 4.24 7.33 24.19
CA GLY A 241 2.83 7.70 24.26
C GLY A 241 2.57 9.22 24.37
N GLY A 242 3.62 10.03 24.58
CA GLY A 242 3.56 11.48 24.73
C GLY A 242 3.23 12.24 23.44
N ARG A 243 3.26 13.59 23.53
CA ARG A 243 2.97 14.49 22.39
C ARG A 243 3.97 14.31 21.24
N PHE A 244 5.21 14.03 21.56
CA PHE A 244 6.32 13.96 20.61
C PHE A 244 6.69 12.53 20.21
N GLY A 245 5.94 11.53 20.68
CA GLY A 245 6.18 10.14 20.37
C GLY A 245 5.04 9.49 19.59
N GLY A 246 5.30 8.28 19.10
CA GLY A 246 4.34 7.46 18.39
C GLY A 246 4.75 5.99 18.34
N HIS A 247 3.82 5.17 17.90
CA HIS A 247 4.01 3.73 17.69
C HIS A 247 3.54 3.38 16.28
N GLY A 248 4.32 2.58 15.58
CA GLY A 248 3.99 2.15 14.23
C GLY A 248 4.35 0.70 13.97
N ILE A 249 3.51 0.01 13.20
CA ILE A 249 3.74 -1.38 12.83
C ILE A 249 4.73 -1.42 11.67
N PHE A 250 5.85 -2.13 11.87
CA PHE A 250 6.84 -2.34 10.82
C PHE A 250 6.64 -3.66 10.05
N SER A 251 5.72 -4.52 10.47
CA SER A 251 5.44 -5.76 9.76
C SER A 251 5.03 -5.48 8.31
N ILE A 252 5.72 -6.12 7.37
CA ILE A 252 5.45 -6.03 5.94
C ILE A 252 4.83 -7.34 5.49
N ILE A 253 3.68 -7.26 4.81
CA ILE A 253 2.95 -8.42 4.31
C ILE A 253 3.27 -8.58 2.83
N PRO A 254 4.09 -9.57 2.43
CA PRO A 254 4.38 -9.84 1.03
C PRO A 254 3.18 -10.47 0.31
N GLU A 255 3.15 -10.40 -1.01
CA GLU A 255 2.23 -11.19 -1.82
C GLU A 255 2.59 -12.68 -1.76
N GLN A 256 1.75 -13.56 -2.34
CA GLN A 256 1.97 -15.01 -2.30
C GLN A 256 3.29 -15.48 -2.91
N ASP A 257 3.88 -14.68 -3.81
CA ASP A 257 5.19 -14.95 -4.43
C ASP A 257 6.36 -14.32 -3.67
N GLY A 258 6.14 -13.81 -2.46
CA GLY A 258 7.16 -13.21 -1.61
C GLY A 258 7.55 -11.77 -1.99
N ILE A 259 6.99 -11.20 -3.07
CA ILE A 259 7.30 -9.84 -3.52
C ILE A 259 6.38 -8.83 -2.86
N ILE A 260 6.94 -7.73 -2.38
CA ILE A 260 6.20 -6.63 -1.74
C ILE A 260 5.81 -5.62 -2.81
N ARG A 261 4.50 -5.52 -3.10
CA ARG A 261 3.96 -4.56 -4.07
C ARG A 261 2.99 -3.57 -3.46
N ARG A 262 2.27 -4.03 -2.45
CA ARG A 262 1.25 -3.26 -1.74
C ARG A 262 1.53 -3.31 -0.26
N ILE A 263 1.46 -2.18 0.41
CA ILE A 263 1.80 -2.08 1.82
C ILE A 263 0.60 -1.54 2.58
N PRO A 264 0.12 -2.27 3.60
CA PRO A 264 -0.93 -1.76 4.47
C PRO A 264 -0.49 -0.44 5.12
N SER A 265 -1.35 0.56 5.06
CA SER A 265 -1.11 1.83 5.74
C SER A 265 -1.56 1.80 7.21
N LEU A 266 -2.50 0.90 7.50
CA LEU A 266 -3.08 0.67 8.81
C LEU A 266 -3.27 -0.83 9.06
N PHE A 267 -3.28 -1.20 10.34
CA PHE A 267 -3.50 -2.56 10.85
C PHE A 267 -4.58 -2.55 11.92
N VAL A 268 -5.20 -3.70 12.18
CA VAL A 268 -6.24 -3.85 13.20
C VAL A 268 -5.84 -4.92 14.20
N GLN A 269 -6.06 -4.63 15.49
CA GLN A 269 -6.08 -5.60 16.58
C GLN A 269 -7.36 -5.39 17.38
N GLY A 270 -8.24 -6.38 17.37
CA GLY A 270 -9.55 -6.27 17.99
C GLY A 270 -10.37 -5.12 17.41
N LYS A 271 -10.59 -4.05 18.17
CA LYS A 271 -11.33 -2.83 17.73
C LYS A 271 -10.42 -1.61 17.54
N ASP A 272 -9.12 -1.77 17.71
CA ASP A 272 -8.18 -0.68 17.62
C ASP A 272 -7.40 -0.72 16.29
N MET A 273 -7.18 0.46 15.72
CA MET A 273 -6.38 0.65 14.52
C MET A 273 -5.00 1.18 14.87
N PHE A 274 -3.99 0.66 14.19
CA PHE A 274 -2.58 1.02 14.34
C PHE A 274 -2.00 1.47 13.01
N PRO A 275 -1.25 2.56 12.96
CA PRO A 275 -0.60 3.00 11.74
C PRO A 275 0.63 2.12 11.42
N ALA A 276 0.95 1.97 10.14
CA ALA A 276 2.26 1.50 9.72
C ALA A 276 3.37 2.45 10.18
N LEU A 277 4.58 1.94 10.40
CA LEU A 277 5.72 2.71 10.90
C LEU A 277 5.98 3.97 10.05
N SER A 278 6.01 3.83 8.73
CA SER A 278 6.19 4.93 7.78
C SER A 278 5.07 5.99 7.85
N VAL A 279 3.83 5.57 8.07
CA VAL A 279 2.66 6.47 8.20
C VAL A 279 2.74 7.27 9.50
N GLU A 280 3.12 6.61 10.60
CA GLU A 280 3.29 7.27 11.89
C GLU A 280 4.47 8.24 11.89
N MET A 281 5.58 7.91 11.23
CA MET A 281 6.70 8.83 11.01
C MET A 281 6.25 10.11 10.30
N LEU A 282 5.46 9.98 9.24
CA LEU A 282 4.91 11.14 8.51
C LEU A 282 3.95 11.97 9.39
N ARG A 283 3.08 11.30 10.18
CA ARG A 283 2.20 11.99 11.12
C ARG A 283 3.00 12.83 12.13
N LEU A 284 4.00 12.20 12.75
CA LEU A 284 4.82 12.86 13.76
C LEU A 284 5.66 14.01 13.19
N ALA A 285 6.23 13.82 11.98
CA ALA A 285 6.99 14.84 11.27
C ALA A 285 6.16 16.09 10.95
N THR A 286 4.88 15.91 10.63
CA THR A 286 3.97 17.04 10.35
C THR A 286 3.39 17.69 11.62
N GLY A 287 3.68 17.16 12.81
CA GLY A 287 3.18 17.65 14.10
C GLY A 287 1.67 17.46 14.28
N ARG A 288 1.03 16.63 13.46
CA ARG A 288 -0.41 16.40 13.55
C ARG A 288 -0.76 15.37 14.62
N PRO A 289 -1.84 15.61 15.39
CA PRO A 289 -2.26 14.65 16.41
C PRO A 289 -2.94 13.42 15.83
N THR A 290 -3.52 13.51 14.62
CA THR A 290 -4.46 12.50 14.12
C THR A 290 -4.26 12.23 12.64
N ILE A 291 -4.34 10.96 12.25
CA ILE A 291 -4.47 10.46 10.88
C ILE A 291 -5.96 10.38 10.56
N LEU A 292 -6.39 10.93 9.43
CA LEU A 292 -7.78 10.93 9.00
C LEU A 292 -8.01 9.85 7.94
N VAL A 293 -8.69 8.77 8.29
CA VAL A 293 -9.09 7.71 7.36
C VAL A 293 -10.36 8.14 6.63
N LYS A 294 -10.28 8.31 5.33
CA LYS A 294 -11.42 8.65 4.46
C LYS A 294 -11.97 7.39 3.84
N VAL A 295 -13.26 7.14 4.04
CA VAL A 295 -13.95 5.93 3.58
C VAL A 295 -15.19 6.31 2.79
N ASP A 296 -15.43 5.65 1.65
CA ASP A 296 -16.65 5.78 0.86
C ASP A 296 -17.28 4.39 0.62
N GLN A 297 -18.28 4.32 -0.25
CA GLN A 297 -18.98 3.05 -0.56
C GLN A 297 -18.05 1.97 -1.16
N ALA A 298 -16.96 2.38 -1.82
CA ALA A 298 -16.01 1.46 -2.43
C ALA A 298 -14.97 0.91 -1.42
N GLY A 299 -14.89 1.51 -0.23
CA GLY A 299 -13.92 1.16 0.81
C GLY A 299 -13.05 2.34 1.25
N ILE A 300 -11.84 2.06 1.72
CA ILE A 300 -10.88 3.09 2.12
C ILE A 300 -10.35 3.79 0.87
N LYS A 301 -10.45 5.12 0.86
CA LYS A 301 -10.03 5.95 -0.26
C LYS A 301 -8.63 6.52 -0.08
N SER A 302 -8.34 7.00 1.12
CA SER A 302 -7.07 7.67 1.41
C SER A 302 -6.89 7.93 2.90
N LEU A 303 -5.66 8.22 3.29
CA LEU A 303 -5.29 8.70 4.62
C LEU A 303 -4.84 10.15 4.54
N GLY A 304 -5.51 11.05 5.24
CA GLY A 304 -5.09 12.44 5.43
C GLY A 304 -4.10 12.55 6.60
N ILE A 305 -2.86 12.88 6.31
CA ILE A 305 -1.80 13.07 7.31
C ILE A 305 -1.72 14.52 7.74
N ALA A 306 -1.70 15.44 6.76
CA ALA A 306 -1.69 16.89 6.99
C ALA A 306 -2.38 17.62 5.83
N ARG A 307 -2.55 18.94 5.96
CA ARG A 307 -3.09 19.73 4.84
C ARG A 307 -2.15 19.65 3.64
N GLY A 308 -2.66 19.11 2.52
CA GLY A 308 -1.89 18.89 1.30
C GLY A 308 -1.03 17.62 1.28
N LEU A 309 -1.06 16.82 2.35
CA LEU A 309 -0.42 15.51 2.43
C LEU A 309 -1.48 14.43 2.67
N GLU A 310 -1.92 13.83 1.58
CA GLU A 310 -2.90 12.74 1.56
C GLU A 310 -2.27 11.53 0.86
N ILE A 311 -2.40 10.36 1.47
CA ILE A 311 -1.90 9.09 0.94
C ILE A 311 -3.07 8.37 0.28
N PRO A 312 -3.14 8.27 -1.04
CA PRO A 312 -4.14 7.46 -1.72
C PRO A 312 -3.89 5.98 -1.46
N THR A 313 -4.97 5.23 -1.26
CA THR A 313 -4.91 3.79 -1.01
C THR A 313 -5.84 3.03 -1.94
N ASP A 314 -5.69 1.71 -2.01
CA ASP A 314 -6.75 0.85 -2.52
C ASP A 314 -7.89 0.73 -1.49
N GLN A 315 -8.97 0.06 -1.87
CA GLN A 315 -10.16 -0.12 -1.03
C GLN A 315 -9.87 -0.79 0.34
N ASN A 316 -8.75 -1.48 0.48
CA ASN A 316 -8.31 -2.17 1.69
C ASN A 316 -7.23 -1.36 2.46
N GLY A 317 -7.07 -0.08 2.18
CA GLY A 317 -6.12 0.77 2.89
C GLY A 317 -4.66 0.49 2.57
N ARG A 318 -4.35 -0.18 1.45
CA ARG A 318 -2.99 -0.48 1.03
C ARG A 318 -2.50 0.55 0.03
N MET A 319 -1.28 0.99 0.19
CA MET A 319 -0.59 1.88 -0.73
C MET A 319 0.20 1.07 -1.76
N TRP A 320 0.29 1.58 -2.98
CA TRP A 320 1.15 1.08 -4.05
C TRP A 320 2.38 1.98 -4.17
N PRO A 321 3.53 1.62 -3.57
CA PRO A 321 4.73 2.42 -3.70
C PRO A 321 5.25 2.38 -5.14
N TYR A 322 5.77 3.51 -5.59
CA TYR A 322 6.59 3.57 -6.79
C TYR A 322 8.04 3.34 -6.38
N PHE A 323 8.51 2.12 -6.56
CA PHE A 323 9.83 1.72 -6.09
C PHE A 323 10.97 2.26 -6.96
N SER A 324 12.03 2.75 -6.32
CA SER A 324 13.34 2.98 -6.93
C SER A 324 14.20 1.73 -6.76
N LYS A 325 15.38 1.73 -7.37
CA LYS A 325 16.45 0.81 -6.99
C LYS A 325 16.97 1.15 -5.60
N SER A 326 17.60 0.18 -4.91
CA SER A 326 18.28 0.40 -3.65
C SER A 326 19.41 1.43 -3.81
N ASP A 327 19.57 2.26 -2.79
CA ASP A 327 20.52 3.36 -2.83
C ASP A 327 21.32 3.43 -1.53
N LYS A 328 22.56 2.97 -1.59
CA LYS A 328 23.49 2.97 -0.44
C LYS A 328 23.84 4.36 0.08
N ALA A 329 23.67 5.40 -0.75
CA ALA A 329 23.89 6.78 -0.32
C ALA A 329 22.80 7.33 0.63
N LYS A 330 21.84 6.50 1.07
CA LYS A 330 20.86 6.80 2.14
C LYS A 330 21.31 6.31 3.51
N TYR A 331 22.37 5.50 3.56
CA TYR A 331 22.78 4.80 4.76
C TYR A 331 23.89 5.59 5.48
N VAL A 332 23.76 5.68 6.80
CA VAL A 332 24.77 6.21 7.72
C VAL A 332 24.98 5.17 8.80
N SER A 333 26.22 4.74 9.02
CA SER A 333 26.55 3.78 10.05
C SER A 333 26.16 4.32 11.44
N ALA A 334 25.50 3.49 12.25
CA ALA A 334 25.06 3.90 13.60
C ALA A 334 26.26 4.28 14.49
N VAL A 335 27.40 3.62 14.34
CA VAL A 335 28.61 3.95 15.09
C VAL A 335 29.17 5.32 14.73
N ASP A 336 29.04 5.78 13.48
CA ASP A 336 29.46 7.12 13.08
C ASP A 336 28.62 8.20 13.77
N VAL A 337 27.34 7.95 13.97
CA VAL A 337 26.44 8.84 14.73
C VAL A 337 26.85 8.84 16.23
N LEU A 338 27.15 7.67 16.78
CA LEU A 338 27.58 7.54 18.18
C LEU A 338 28.90 8.27 18.44
N ASN A 339 29.87 8.15 17.54
CA ASN A 339 31.19 8.76 17.62
C ASN A 339 31.19 10.25 17.19
N GLY A 340 30.09 10.76 16.63
CA GLY A 340 29.98 12.14 16.13
C GLY A 340 30.75 12.39 14.83
N THR A 341 31.11 11.35 14.09
CA THR A 341 31.83 11.40 12.80
C THR A 341 30.89 11.39 11.58
N ALA A 342 29.60 11.14 11.79
CA ALA A 342 28.62 11.17 10.71
C ALA A 342 28.47 12.58 10.11
N ASP A 343 28.33 12.67 8.78
CA ASP A 343 28.05 13.93 8.09
C ASP A 343 26.70 14.52 8.52
N PRO A 344 26.67 15.70 9.16
CA PRO A 344 25.43 16.35 9.57
C PRO A 344 24.45 16.60 8.43
N ALA A 345 24.91 16.79 7.19
CA ALA A 345 24.06 16.99 6.02
C ALA A 345 23.21 15.76 5.69
N MET A 346 23.63 14.59 6.12
CA MET A 346 22.88 13.35 5.97
C MET A 346 21.71 13.23 6.97
N ILE A 347 21.70 14.04 8.04
CA ILE A 347 20.74 13.89 9.16
C ILE A 347 19.88 15.14 9.32
N LYS A 348 20.46 16.32 9.17
CA LYS A 348 19.77 17.60 9.42
C LYS A 348 18.54 17.77 8.51
N GLY A 349 17.39 17.99 9.13
CA GLY A 349 16.12 18.22 8.43
C GLY A 349 15.50 16.96 7.80
N LYS A 350 16.06 15.77 8.05
CA LYS A 350 15.58 14.51 7.49
C LYS A 350 14.86 13.66 8.54
N LEU A 351 14.02 12.76 8.06
CA LEU A 351 13.50 11.65 8.83
C LEU A 351 14.61 10.60 8.95
N THR A 352 14.81 10.04 10.13
CA THR A 352 15.78 8.96 10.33
C THR A 352 15.08 7.70 10.80
N ILE A 353 15.51 6.56 10.29
CA ILE A 353 14.99 5.25 10.67
C ILE A 353 16.16 4.33 10.98
N LEU A 354 16.17 3.77 12.19
CA LEU A 354 17.15 2.77 12.59
C LEU A 354 16.68 1.39 12.11
N GLY A 355 17.52 0.72 11.36
CA GLY A 355 17.31 -0.63 10.89
C GLY A 355 18.65 -1.34 10.70
N THR A 356 18.60 -2.57 10.22
CA THR A 356 19.79 -3.41 10.06
C THR A 356 20.03 -3.81 8.62
N SER A 357 21.28 -3.70 8.18
CA SER A 357 21.75 -4.32 6.94
C SER A 357 22.78 -5.43 7.19
N ALA A 358 23.25 -5.59 8.42
CA ALA A 358 24.24 -6.59 8.79
C ALA A 358 23.82 -8.02 8.44
N ILE A 359 24.77 -8.80 7.94
CA ILE A 359 24.51 -10.18 7.44
C ILE A 359 23.93 -11.09 8.53
N GLY A 360 24.36 -10.92 9.78
CA GLY A 360 23.86 -11.71 10.91
C GLY A 360 22.46 -11.35 11.39
N LEU A 361 21.91 -10.21 10.97
CA LEU A 361 20.60 -9.68 11.39
C LEU A 361 19.60 -9.61 10.22
N LYS A 362 19.77 -10.43 9.21
CA LYS A 362 19.10 -10.37 7.90
C LYS A 362 17.58 -10.27 7.99
N ASP A 363 17.05 -9.07 7.78
CA ASP A 363 15.69 -8.83 7.31
C ASP A 363 15.74 -8.45 5.82
N ILE A 364 15.80 -9.47 4.94
CA ILE A 364 15.90 -9.27 3.49
C ILE A 364 14.52 -9.39 2.87
N ARG A 365 14.17 -8.44 1.99
CA ARG A 365 12.88 -8.35 1.31
C ARG A 365 13.07 -8.24 -0.19
N SER A 366 12.03 -8.67 -0.93
CA SER A 366 11.96 -8.54 -2.39
C SER A 366 10.89 -7.54 -2.78
N ILE A 367 11.26 -6.61 -3.66
CA ILE A 367 10.38 -5.62 -4.27
C ILE A 367 10.41 -5.77 -5.80
N PRO A 368 9.47 -5.18 -6.55
CA PRO A 368 9.45 -5.32 -8.01
C PRO A 368 10.74 -4.95 -8.72
N THR A 369 11.48 -3.95 -8.24
CA THR A 369 12.71 -3.45 -8.84
C THR A 369 13.97 -4.20 -8.43
N GLU A 370 13.93 -4.91 -7.29
CA GLU A 370 15.11 -5.58 -6.70
C GLU A 370 14.72 -6.70 -5.74
N SER A 371 15.48 -7.79 -5.71
CA SER A 371 15.12 -8.99 -4.96
C SER A 371 15.75 -9.09 -3.56
N ASN A 372 16.74 -8.27 -3.23
CA ASN A 372 17.48 -8.41 -1.97
C ASN A 372 17.79 -7.06 -1.35
N ILE A 373 16.76 -6.41 -0.77
CA ILE A 373 16.94 -5.15 -0.05
C ILE A 373 16.70 -5.34 1.45
N PRO A 374 17.35 -4.57 2.32
CA PRO A 374 17.01 -4.52 3.74
C PRO A 374 15.55 -4.10 3.94
N GLY A 375 14.84 -4.75 4.89
CA GLY A 375 13.42 -4.46 5.16
C GLY A 375 13.17 -3.00 5.52
N VAL A 376 14.08 -2.40 6.27
CA VAL A 376 14.03 -0.96 6.61
C VAL A 376 13.93 -0.06 5.38
N GLU A 377 14.55 -0.43 4.25
CA GLU A 377 14.49 0.35 3.01
C GLU A 377 13.09 0.37 2.41
N VAL A 378 12.27 -0.64 2.65
CA VAL A 378 10.87 -0.65 2.20
C VAL A 378 10.10 0.52 2.85
N HIS A 379 10.30 0.78 4.14
CA HIS A 379 9.69 1.92 4.82
C HIS A 379 10.18 3.26 4.26
N VAL A 380 11.44 3.34 3.89
CA VAL A 380 12.01 4.53 3.22
C VAL A 380 11.37 4.74 1.85
N GLN A 381 11.22 3.70 1.04
CA GLN A 381 10.56 3.76 -0.28
C GLN A 381 9.11 4.27 -0.18
N ILE A 382 8.39 3.87 0.89
CA ILE A 382 7.04 4.37 1.18
C ILE A 382 7.07 5.88 1.43
N ILE A 383 7.91 6.32 2.36
CA ILE A 383 8.01 7.73 2.74
C ILE A 383 8.40 8.60 1.54
N GLU A 384 9.37 8.16 0.75
CA GLU A 384 9.78 8.84 -0.48
C GLU A 384 8.66 8.91 -1.52
N THR A 385 7.89 7.82 -1.70
CA THR A 385 6.71 7.81 -2.58
C THR A 385 5.70 8.87 -2.14
N VAL A 386 5.44 8.96 -0.82
CA VAL A 386 4.47 9.91 -0.25
C VAL A 386 4.95 11.35 -0.38
N LEU A 387 6.18 11.64 0.01
CA LEU A 387 6.71 13.00 0.01
C LEU A 387 6.94 13.55 -1.41
N ASN A 388 7.32 12.70 -2.35
CA ASN A 388 7.46 13.04 -3.76
C ASN A 388 6.11 13.02 -4.52
N LYS A 389 5.00 12.65 -3.85
CA LYS A 389 3.67 12.45 -4.46
C LYS A 389 3.69 11.53 -5.68
N ALA A 390 4.61 10.58 -5.68
CA ALA A 390 4.83 9.61 -6.77
C ALA A 390 3.95 8.37 -6.58
N TYR A 391 2.64 8.58 -6.41
CA TYR A 391 1.71 7.51 -6.15
C TYR A 391 1.39 6.71 -7.41
N LEU A 392 1.34 5.40 -7.27
CA LEU A 392 0.73 4.53 -8.27
C LEU A 392 -0.72 4.28 -7.85
N THR A 393 -1.64 4.83 -8.61
CA THR A 393 -3.08 4.69 -8.34
C THR A 393 -3.79 4.10 -9.55
N ARG A 394 -4.77 3.23 -9.29
CA ARG A 394 -5.70 2.78 -10.32
C ARG A 394 -6.97 3.61 -10.19
N PRO A 395 -7.28 4.48 -11.18
CA PRO A 395 -8.51 5.27 -11.13
C PRO A 395 -9.76 4.39 -11.02
N ASN A 396 -10.78 4.84 -10.30
CA ASN A 396 -12.02 4.07 -10.10
C ASN A 396 -12.72 3.71 -11.41
N PHE A 397 -12.60 4.54 -12.44
CA PHE A 397 -13.18 4.28 -13.77
C PHE A 397 -12.39 3.24 -14.59
N ALA A 398 -11.15 2.89 -14.21
CA ALA A 398 -10.30 1.99 -14.97
C ALA A 398 -10.96 0.63 -15.20
N ARG A 399 -11.66 0.10 -14.19
CA ARG A 399 -12.37 -1.18 -14.29
C ARG A 399 -13.50 -1.14 -15.32
N GLY A 400 -14.26 -0.04 -15.35
CA GLY A 400 -15.30 0.18 -16.35
C GLY A 400 -14.73 0.36 -17.76
N LEU A 401 -13.62 1.09 -17.88
CA LEU A 401 -12.95 1.28 -19.17
C LEU A 401 -12.40 -0.06 -19.71
N GLU A 402 -11.73 -0.85 -18.88
CA GLU A 402 -11.22 -2.17 -19.27
C GLU A 402 -12.34 -3.10 -19.74
N LEU A 403 -13.46 -3.17 -19.00
CA LEU A 403 -14.65 -3.92 -19.42
C LEU A 403 -15.22 -3.41 -20.74
N SER A 404 -15.28 -2.10 -20.94
CA SER A 404 -15.74 -1.49 -22.18
C SER A 404 -14.83 -1.83 -23.35
N VAL A 405 -13.52 -1.80 -23.16
CA VAL A 405 -12.54 -2.17 -24.20
C VAL A 405 -12.67 -3.66 -24.56
N ILE A 406 -12.81 -4.55 -23.58
CA ILE A 406 -13.03 -5.98 -23.84
C ILE A 406 -14.34 -6.19 -24.62
N LEU A 407 -15.44 -5.57 -24.18
CA LEU A 407 -16.75 -5.73 -24.80
C LEU A 407 -16.78 -5.16 -26.23
N PHE A 408 -16.47 -3.87 -26.38
CA PHE A 408 -16.58 -3.19 -27.67
C PHE A 408 -15.46 -3.61 -28.64
N GLY A 409 -14.24 -3.83 -28.15
CA GLY A 409 -13.13 -4.35 -28.93
C GLY A 409 -13.43 -5.77 -29.42
N GLY A 410 -13.92 -6.65 -28.54
CA GLY A 410 -14.31 -8.01 -28.92
C GLY A 410 -15.48 -8.04 -29.90
N LEU A 411 -16.52 -7.20 -29.70
CA LEU A 411 -17.61 -7.07 -30.67
C LEU A 411 -17.11 -6.54 -32.02
N ALA A 412 -16.26 -5.54 -32.03
CA ALA A 412 -15.65 -5.01 -33.25
C ALA A 412 -14.87 -6.10 -34.00
N MET A 413 -14.06 -6.88 -33.29
CA MET A 413 -13.33 -8.01 -33.89
C MET A 413 -14.29 -9.04 -34.50
N ILE A 414 -15.35 -9.45 -33.80
CA ILE A 414 -16.35 -10.40 -34.29
C ILE A 414 -17.05 -9.89 -35.57
N VAL A 415 -17.29 -8.57 -35.65
CA VAL A 415 -17.95 -7.96 -36.81
C VAL A 415 -16.96 -7.78 -37.98
N LEU A 416 -15.75 -7.33 -37.72
CA LEU A 416 -14.77 -6.96 -38.74
C LEU A 416 -13.92 -8.13 -39.27
N ALA A 417 -13.65 -9.14 -38.45
CA ALA A 417 -12.80 -10.27 -38.86
C ALA A 417 -13.22 -10.95 -40.18
N PRO A 418 -14.51 -11.13 -40.47
CA PRO A 418 -14.96 -11.71 -41.76
C PRO A 418 -14.68 -10.81 -42.98
N TRP A 419 -14.43 -9.51 -42.77
CA TRP A 419 -14.22 -8.52 -43.84
C TRP A 419 -12.71 -8.30 -44.09
N VAL A 420 -11.90 -8.44 -43.07
CA VAL A 420 -10.47 -8.10 -43.13
C VAL A 420 -9.60 -9.33 -43.46
N GLY A 421 -10.16 -10.53 -43.30
CA GLY A 421 -9.46 -11.80 -43.49
C GLY A 421 -8.54 -12.14 -42.33
N ALA A 422 -8.16 -13.42 -42.19
CA ALA A 422 -7.43 -13.94 -41.05
C ALA A 422 -6.01 -13.32 -40.89
N LEU A 423 -5.39 -12.86 -41.97
CA LEU A 423 -4.04 -12.26 -41.97
C LEU A 423 -3.96 -10.87 -41.30
N TRP A 424 -5.07 -10.17 -41.13
CA TRP A 424 -5.13 -8.83 -40.54
C TRP A 424 -5.89 -8.80 -39.21
N ALA A 425 -6.33 -9.96 -38.71
CA ALA A 425 -7.07 -10.08 -37.45
C ALA A 425 -6.14 -10.30 -36.24
N PHE A 426 -4.86 -10.49 -36.48
CA PHE A 426 -3.77 -10.58 -35.49
C PHE A 426 -2.79 -9.43 -35.73
#